data_2d7cb9b65cd7905a58476e904e4daf9a
#
_entry.id   2d7cb9b65cd7905a58476e904e4daf9a
#
_cell.length_a   1.000
_cell.length_b   1.000
_cell.length_c   1.000
_cell.angle_alpha   90.00
_cell.angle_beta   90.00
_cell.angle_gamma   90.00
#
_symmetry.space_group_name_H-M   'P 1'
#
loop_
_entity.id
_entity.type
_entity.pdbx_description
1 polymer ?
#
loop_
_entity_poly.entity_id
_entity_poly.type
_entity_poly.pdbx_seq_one_letter_code
_entity_poly.pdbx_strand_id
1 'polypeptide(L)'
;MAKDAKDSYLVGLIGSGIGPSLSPALHEREADRLGLRYLYRLIDIEGLGVPPEAVGDLLRAARDLGFDGLNITHPCKQLVIEHLDALAPQAEALGAVNTVVFEDGRSVGHNTDVTGFAASFARGLPDVPLERVVQLGAGGAGAAVAHAMLTLGAERVTVVDALADRAADLAAALNRHFGAGRAAGAARDGGRPGLGHAGRLFASDPPADWGDRGHGGRPVILNR
;
A
#
# COMPACT_ATOMS: atom_id res chain seq x y z
N MET A 1 24.89 1.94 -27.16
CA MET A 1 25.33 0.63 -26.65
C MET A 1 24.14 0.04 -25.91
N ALA A 2 23.61 -1.09 -26.34
CA ALA A 2 22.59 -1.81 -25.58
C ALA A 2 23.22 -2.18 -24.22
N LYS A 3 22.56 -1.80 -23.12
CA LYS A 3 22.93 -2.26 -21.78
C LYS A 3 22.84 -3.79 -21.84
N ASP A 4 23.93 -4.49 -21.63
CA ASP A 4 23.91 -5.96 -21.60
C ASP A 4 22.84 -6.39 -20.62
N ALA A 5 21.90 -7.21 -21.08
CA ALA A 5 20.83 -7.70 -20.22
C ALA A 5 21.49 -8.46 -19.06
N LYS A 6 21.18 -8.06 -17.82
CA LYS A 6 21.69 -8.73 -16.64
C LYS A 6 21.16 -10.15 -16.62
N ASP A 7 22.05 -11.15 -16.54
CA ASP A 7 21.65 -12.56 -16.63
C ASP A 7 20.95 -13.09 -15.36
N SER A 8 21.05 -12.38 -14.23
CA SER A 8 20.49 -12.81 -12.95
C SER A 8 20.16 -11.64 -12.03
N TYR A 9 19.15 -11.84 -11.21
CA TYR A 9 18.66 -10.84 -10.23
C TYR A 9 18.61 -11.46 -8.84
N LEU A 10 19.05 -10.70 -7.85
CA LEU A 10 18.91 -11.00 -6.43
C LEU A 10 18.04 -9.93 -5.78
N VAL A 11 16.88 -10.32 -5.28
CA VAL A 11 15.91 -9.41 -4.65
C VAL A 11 15.54 -9.92 -3.27
N GLY A 12 15.14 -9.03 -2.38
CA GLY A 12 14.73 -9.42 -1.03
C GLY A 12 13.44 -8.74 -0.58
N LEU A 13 12.89 -9.21 0.52
CA LEU A 13 11.79 -8.59 1.26
C LEU A 13 12.25 -8.29 2.68
N ILE A 14 12.20 -7.02 3.08
CA ILE A 14 12.42 -6.58 4.46
C ILE A 14 11.08 -6.33 5.14
N GLY A 15 10.86 -6.92 6.31
CA GLY A 15 9.68 -6.71 7.14
C GLY A 15 9.70 -7.59 8.38
N SER A 16 8.66 -7.51 9.21
CA SER A 16 8.52 -8.31 10.44
C SER A 16 7.50 -9.43 10.25
N GLY A 17 7.85 -10.64 10.74
CA GLY A 17 6.96 -11.81 10.69
C GLY A 17 6.64 -12.28 9.27
N ILE A 18 7.56 -12.11 8.34
CA ILE A 18 7.37 -12.36 6.91
C ILE A 18 7.63 -13.80 6.48
N GLY A 19 7.93 -14.71 7.40
CA GLY A 19 8.18 -16.12 7.11
C GLY A 19 7.10 -16.77 6.21
N PRO A 20 5.77 -16.54 6.45
CA PRO A 20 4.70 -17.09 5.61
C PRO A 20 4.46 -16.36 4.29
N SER A 21 5.28 -15.37 3.93
CA SER A 21 5.07 -14.55 2.71
C SER A 21 5.11 -15.39 1.45
N LEU A 22 4.15 -15.16 0.56
CA LEU A 22 4.11 -15.76 -0.77
C LEU A 22 4.94 -14.97 -1.81
N SER A 23 5.54 -13.84 -1.42
CA SER A 23 6.32 -13.00 -2.33
C SER A 23 7.46 -13.75 -3.03
N PRO A 24 8.25 -14.61 -2.36
CA PRO A 24 9.29 -15.37 -3.05
C PRO A 24 8.74 -16.21 -4.20
N ALA A 25 7.73 -17.05 -3.91
CA ALA A 25 7.14 -17.91 -4.92
C ALA A 25 6.47 -17.14 -6.07
N LEU A 26 5.86 -15.99 -5.77
CA LEU A 26 5.23 -15.13 -6.78
C LEU A 26 6.27 -14.54 -7.73
N HIS A 27 7.32 -13.94 -7.18
CA HIS A 27 8.37 -13.28 -7.97
C HIS A 27 9.20 -14.27 -8.77
N GLU A 28 9.62 -15.38 -8.15
CA GLU A 28 10.42 -16.40 -8.82
C GLU A 28 9.64 -17.09 -9.94
N ARG A 29 8.35 -17.39 -9.73
CA ARG A 29 7.49 -17.94 -10.78
C ARG A 29 7.29 -16.98 -11.97
N GLU A 30 7.14 -15.69 -11.71
CA GLU A 30 7.01 -14.72 -12.79
C GLU A 30 8.34 -14.54 -13.54
N ALA A 31 9.45 -14.55 -12.82
CA ALA A 31 10.78 -14.54 -13.43
C ALA A 31 11.01 -15.74 -14.36
N ASP A 32 10.60 -16.96 -13.94
CA ASP A 32 10.66 -18.16 -14.79
C ASP A 32 9.88 -17.98 -16.09
N ARG A 33 8.67 -17.37 -16.02
CA ARG A 33 7.86 -17.07 -17.22
C ARG A 33 8.53 -16.08 -18.17
N LEU A 34 9.35 -15.18 -17.61
CA LEU A 34 10.11 -14.18 -18.38
C LEU A 34 11.48 -14.68 -18.82
N GLY A 35 11.85 -15.91 -18.46
CA GLY A 35 13.17 -16.49 -18.78
C GLY A 35 14.32 -15.85 -18.01
N LEU A 36 14.05 -15.27 -16.85
CA LEU A 36 15.03 -14.60 -16.00
C LEU A 36 15.55 -15.54 -14.91
N ARG A 37 16.83 -15.47 -14.61
CA ARG A 37 17.37 -16.05 -13.38
C ARG A 37 17.08 -15.09 -12.23
N TYR A 38 16.37 -15.57 -11.22
CA TYR A 38 15.90 -14.73 -10.15
C TYR A 38 15.94 -15.46 -8.82
N LEU A 39 16.51 -14.85 -7.81
CA LEU A 39 16.49 -15.33 -6.44
C LEU A 39 15.81 -14.31 -5.55
N TYR A 40 14.92 -14.78 -4.70
CA TYR A 40 14.20 -13.93 -3.76
C TYR A 40 14.48 -14.38 -2.32
N ARG A 41 14.87 -13.45 -1.44
CA ARG A 41 15.23 -13.73 -0.04
C ARG A 41 14.36 -12.95 0.94
N LEU A 42 13.95 -13.62 2.01
CA LEU A 42 13.30 -12.98 3.14
C LEU A 42 14.38 -12.45 4.10
N ILE A 43 14.24 -11.19 4.48
CA ILE A 43 15.06 -10.49 5.48
C ILE A 43 14.12 -10.12 6.62
N ASP A 44 13.77 -11.10 7.45
CA ASP A 44 12.82 -10.95 8.54
C ASP A 44 13.48 -10.30 9.74
N ILE A 45 13.12 -9.05 10.05
CA ILE A 45 13.70 -8.29 11.15
C ILE A 45 13.38 -8.92 12.51
N GLU A 46 12.24 -9.60 12.66
CA GLU A 46 11.90 -10.34 13.86
C GLU A 46 12.82 -11.55 14.02
N GLY A 47 13.02 -12.32 12.95
CA GLY A 47 13.95 -13.46 12.96
C GLY A 47 15.41 -13.07 13.18
N LEU A 48 15.81 -11.87 12.76
CA LEU A 48 17.14 -11.29 13.00
C LEU A 48 17.28 -10.69 14.40
N GLY A 49 16.20 -10.49 15.14
CA GLY A 49 16.20 -9.84 16.44
C GLY A 49 16.60 -8.35 16.40
N VAL A 50 16.32 -7.66 15.29
CA VAL A 50 16.64 -6.24 15.12
C VAL A 50 15.36 -5.39 15.07
N PRO A 51 15.43 -4.13 15.56
CA PRO A 51 14.27 -3.25 15.54
C PRO A 51 13.99 -2.71 14.11
N PRO A 52 12.76 -2.20 13.85
CA PRO A 52 12.37 -1.65 12.55
C PRO A 52 13.28 -0.53 12.04
N GLU A 53 13.86 0.25 12.94
CA GLU A 53 14.78 1.36 12.65
C GLU A 53 16.09 0.89 12.01
N ALA A 54 16.44 -0.40 12.16
CA ALA A 54 17.59 -1.01 11.50
C ALA A 54 17.42 -1.17 9.97
N VAL A 55 16.26 -0.82 9.42
CA VAL A 55 15.99 -0.94 7.98
C VAL A 55 17.03 -0.25 7.11
N GLY A 56 17.60 0.89 7.55
CA GLY A 56 18.65 1.60 6.84
C GLY A 56 19.96 0.80 6.77
N ASP A 57 20.33 0.12 7.85
CA ASP A 57 21.50 -0.75 7.88
C ASP A 57 21.31 -1.97 6.98
N LEU A 58 20.13 -2.58 7.02
CA LEU A 58 19.77 -3.70 6.15
C LEU A 58 19.75 -3.30 4.68
N LEU A 59 19.25 -2.09 4.36
CA LEU A 59 19.26 -1.54 3.01
C LEU A 59 20.70 -1.39 2.48
N ARG A 60 21.60 -0.81 3.28
CA ARG A 60 23.01 -0.67 2.92
C ARG A 60 23.68 -2.03 2.74
N ALA A 61 23.49 -2.93 3.68
CA ALA A 61 24.04 -4.29 3.61
C ALA A 61 23.57 -5.01 2.35
N ALA A 62 22.29 -4.96 2.02
CA ALA A 62 21.75 -5.59 0.81
C ALA A 62 22.40 -5.01 -0.46
N ARG A 63 22.51 -3.67 -0.57
CA ARG A 63 23.19 -3.03 -1.68
C ARG A 63 24.65 -3.50 -1.80
N ASP A 64 25.38 -3.49 -0.70
CA ASP A 64 26.81 -3.85 -0.68
C ASP A 64 27.03 -5.36 -0.98
N LEU A 65 26.04 -6.22 -0.69
CA LEU A 65 26.01 -7.63 -1.04
C LEU A 65 25.52 -7.91 -2.47
N GLY A 66 25.20 -6.89 -3.25
CA GLY A 66 24.85 -6.99 -4.65
C GLY A 66 23.39 -7.34 -4.94
N PHE A 67 22.47 -7.05 -4.02
CA PHE A 67 21.05 -7.09 -4.34
C PHE A 67 20.71 -6.06 -5.42
N ASP A 68 19.77 -6.40 -6.29
CA ASP A 68 19.25 -5.53 -7.35
C ASP A 68 18.10 -4.64 -6.87
N GLY A 69 17.42 -5.07 -5.83
CA GLY A 69 16.33 -4.34 -5.23
C GLY A 69 15.76 -5.04 -4.02
N LEU A 70 14.86 -4.34 -3.36
CA LEU A 70 14.18 -4.83 -2.17
C LEU A 70 12.70 -4.51 -2.24
N ASN A 71 11.86 -5.44 -1.84
CA ASN A 71 10.52 -5.11 -1.39
C ASN A 71 10.57 -4.75 0.10
N ILE A 72 9.74 -3.82 0.48
CA ILE A 72 9.63 -3.33 1.86
C ILE A 72 8.19 -3.51 2.33
N THR A 73 8.00 -4.14 3.49
CA THR A 73 6.67 -4.32 4.07
C THR A 73 6.60 -3.82 5.51
N HIS A 74 5.51 -4.08 6.18
CA HIS A 74 5.31 -3.65 7.58
C HIS A 74 6.46 -4.15 8.48
N PRO A 75 6.96 -3.31 9.41
CA PRO A 75 6.62 -1.91 9.66
C PRO A 75 7.50 -0.89 8.93
N CYS A 76 8.36 -1.32 8.00
CA CYS A 76 9.48 -0.55 7.47
C CYS A 76 9.13 0.43 6.32
N LYS A 77 7.90 0.39 5.75
CA LYS A 77 7.54 1.17 4.54
C LYS A 77 7.73 2.68 4.64
N GLN A 78 7.59 3.25 5.82
CA GLN A 78 7.81 4.69 6.08
C GLN A 78 9.23 4.95 6.55
N LEU A 79 9.77 4.08 7.41
CA LEU A 79 11.09 4.23 7.99
C LEU A 79 12.22 4.18 6.96
N VAL A 80 12.05 3.41 5.88
CA VAL A 80 13.07 3.28 4.84
C VAL A 80 13.31 4.58 4.06
N ILE A 81 12.34 5.50 4.05
CA ILE A 81 12.36 6.71 3.20
C ILE A 81 13.59 7.58 3.46
N GLU A 82 13.95 7.81 4.72
CA GLU A 82 15.08 8.65 5.10
C GLU A 82 16.46 8.08 4.71
N HIS A 83 16.49 6.80 4.29
CA HIS A 83 17.70 6.09 3.89
C HIS A 83 17.85 5.95 2.38
N LEU A 84 16.93 6.53 1.59
CA LEU A 84 16.90 6.43 0.14
C LEU A 84 17.48 7.68 -0.53
N ASP A 85 18.14 7.49 -1.67
CA ASP A 85 18.72 8.59 -2.45
C ASP A 85 17.66 9.39 -3.22
N ALA A 86 16.54 8.76 -3.57
CA ALA A 86 15.40 9.39 -4.25
C ALA A 86 14.10 8.63 -4.05
N LEU A 87 12.98 9.33 -4.27
CA LEU A 87 11.63 8.76 -4.30
C LEU A 87 11.01 8.97 -5.68
N ALA A 88 10.30 7.97 -6.17
CA ALA A 88 9.39 8.13 -7.28
C ALA A 88 8.17 8.99 -6.83
N PRO A 89 7.53 9.76 -7.73
CA PRO A 89 6.46 10.70 -7.37
C PRO A 89 5.31 10.08 -6.57
N GLN A 90 4.94 8.84 -6.86
CA GLN A 90 3.88 8.13 -6.12
C GLN A 90 4.32 7.77 -4.69
N ALA A 91 5.56 7.33 -4.50
CA ALA A 91 6.09 7.01 -3.17
C ALA A 91 6.20 8.27 -2.31
N GLU A 92 6.62 9.39 -2.91
CA GLU A 92 6.69 10.70 -2.25
C GLU A 92 5.29 11.19 -1.83
N ALA A 93 4.32 11.14 -2.75
CA ALA A 93 2.93 11.55 -2.47
C ALA A 93 2.27 10.72 -1.36
N LEU A 94 2.62 9.43 -1.24
CA LEU A 94 2.09 8.51 -0.24
C LEU A 94 2.83 8.54 1.09
N GLY A 95 4.08 9.02 1.10
CA GLY A 95 4.96 8.89 2.26
C GLY A 95 5.21 7.42 2.65
N ALA A 96 5.24 6.51 1.67
CA ALA A 96 5.46 5.08 1.90
C ALA A 96 6.11 4.41 0.68
N VAL A 97 7.10 3.57 0.94
CA VAL A 97 7.84 2.79 -0.07
C VAL A 97 7.59 1.31 0.15
N ASN A 98 7.22 0.59 -0.90
CA ASN A 98 7.13 -0.87 -0.89
C ASN A 98 8.17 -1.56 -1.77
N THR A 99 8.88 -0.81 -2.60
CA THR A 99 9.88 -1.33 -3.53
C THR A 99 11.05 -0.36 -3.63
N VAL A 100 12.26 -0.87 -3.47
CA VAL A 100 13.51 -0.14 -3.67
C VAL A 100 14.25 -0.77 -4.84
N VAL A 101 14.71 0.04 -5.77
CA VAL A 101 15.57 -0.38 -6.87
C VAL A 101 16.96 0.20 -6.67
N PHE A 102 17.97 -0.65 -6.79
CA PHE A 102 19.37 -0.21 -6.80
C PHE A 102 19.83 -0.08 -8.25
N GLU A 103 20.08 1.15 -8.67
CA GLU A 103 20.48 1.46 -10.03
C GLU A 103 21.55 2.57 -10.04
N ASP A 104 22.61 2.34 -10.78
CA ASP A 104 23.76 3.29 -10.92
C ASP A 104 24.34 3.78 -9.56
N GLY A 105 24.40 2.85 -8.58
CA GLY A 105 24.89 3.14 -7.22
C GLY A 105 23.91 3.89 -6.32
N ARG A 106 22.69 4.17 -6.80
CA ARG A 106 21.62 4.87 -6.06
C ARG A 106 20.50 3.94 -5.68
N SER A 107 19.83 4.28 -4.60
CA SER A 107 18.60 3.64 -4.13
C SER A 107 17.38 4.53 -4.44
N VAL A 108 16.43 4.01 -5.23
CA VAL A 108 15.21 4.74 -5.57
C VAL A 108 14.00 4.00 -5.01
N GLY A 109 13.20 4.71 -4.21
CA GLY A 109 12.00 4.17 -3.59
C GLY A 109 10.76 4.35 -4.46
N HIS A 110 9.99 3.29 -4.61
CA HIS A 110 8.74 3.24 -5.35
C HIS A 110 7.59 2.74 -4.46
N ASN A 111 6.36 3.03 -4.90
CA ASN A 111 5.18 2.39 -4.35
C ASN A 111 4.32 1.82 -5.47
N THR A 112 4.27 0.49 -5.55
CA THR A 112 3.50 -0.25 -6.55
C THR A 112 2.13 -0.71 -6.04
N ASP A 113 1.83 -0.50 -4.74
CA ASP A 113 0.55 -0.91 -4.14
C ASP A 113 -0.62 -0.16 -4.79
N VAL A 114 -0.44 1.13 -5.11
CA VAL A 114 -1.48 1.97 -5.74
C VAL A 114 -1.88 1.43 -7.09
N THR A 115 -0.90 1.24 -7.97
CA THR A 115 -1.15 0.78 -9.35
C THR A 115 -1.64 -0.67 -9.38
N GLY A 116 -1.07 -1.52 -8.53
CA GLY A 116 -1.49 -2.91 -8.39
C GLY A 116 -2.93 -3.05 -7.91
N PHE A 117 -3.29 -2.29 -6.87
CA PHE A 117 -4.66 -2.27 -6.37
C PHE A 117 -5.63 -1.69 -7.41
N ALA A 118 -5.31 -0.54 -8.01
CA ALA A 118 -6.17 0.10 -9.00
C ALA A 118 -6.46 -0.82 -10.19
N ALA A 119 -5.44 -1.48 -10.74
CA ALA A 119 -5.59 -2.41 -11.86
C ALA A 119 -6.43 -3.65 -11.48
N SER A 120 -6.22 -4.20 -10.27
CA SER A 120 -7.00 -5.33 -9.77
C SER A 120 -8.46 -4.97 -9.52
N PHE A 121 -8.69 -3.81 -8.91
CA PHE A 121 -10.03 -3.31 -8.62
C PHE A 121 -10.84 -3.06 -9.90
N ALA A 122 -10.27 -2.33 -10.86
CA ALA A 122 -10.92 -2.04 -12.14
C ALA A 122 -11.28 -3.30 -12.94
N ARG A 123 -10.43 -4.33 -12.86
CA ARG A 123 -10.67 -5.62 -13.53
C ARG A 123 -11.71 -6.47 -12.81
N GLY A 124 -11.66 -6.49 -11.46
CA GLY A 124 -12.51 -7.36 -10.66
C GLY A 124 -13.90 -6.79 -10.38
N LEU A 125 -14.02 -5.48 -10.35
CA LEU A 125 -15.23 -4.74 -9.97
C LEU A 125 -15.47 -3.54 -10.90
N PRO A 126 -15.62 -3.75 -12.23
CA PRO A 126 -15.66 -2.66 -13.22
C PRO A 126 -16.88 -1.75 -13.07
N ASP A 127 -18.01 -2.27 -12.57
CA ASP A 127 -19.29 -1.56 -12.56
C ASP A 127 -19.69 -1.06 -11.16
N VAL A 128 -18.75 -1.07 -10.21
CA VAL A 128 -19.06 -0.61 -8.84
C VAL A 128 -19.06 0.91 -8.79
N PRO A 129 -20.14 1.52 -8.24
CA PRO A 129 -20.20 2.97 -8.06
C PRO A 129 -19.11 3.48 -7.13
N LEU A 130 -18.46 4.58 -7.51
CA LEU A 130 -17.31 5.15 -6.76
C LEU A 130 -17.62 6.50 -6.10
N GLU A 131 -18.88 6.93 -6.03
CA GLU A 131 -19.26 8.23 -5.44
C GLU A 131 -18.82 8.33 -3.97
N ARG A 132 -18.93 7.21 -3.24
CA ARG A 132 -18.54 7.18 -1.82
C ARG A 132 -17.83 5.88 -1.47
N VAL A 133 -16.61 6.02 -0.99
CA VAL A 133 -15.78 4.89 -0.57
C VAL A 133 -15.51 4.99 0.93
N VAL A 134 -15.59 3.87 1.63
CA VAL A 134 -15.16 3.75 3.03
C VAL A 134 -13.95 2.83 3.10
N GLN A 135 -12.85 3.36 3.62
CA GLN A 135 -11.58 2.68 3.78
C GLN A 135 -11.35 2.36 5.25
N LEU A 136 -11.11 1.10 5.59
CA LEU A 136 -10.74 0.67 6.94
C LEU A 136 -9.24 0.47 7.05
N GLY A 137 -8.62 1.24 7.93
CA GLY A 137 -7.19 1.29 8.17
C GLY A 137 -6.49 2.43 7.43
N ALA A 138 -5.63 3.16 8.15
CA ALA A 138 -4.82 4.29 7.66
C ALA A 138 -3.32 3.98 7.66
N GLY A 139 -2.92 2.70 7.67
CA GLY A 139 -1.52 2.29 7.51
C GLY A 139 -1.04 2.41 6.06
N GLY A 140 0.20 2.02 5.78
CA GLY A 140 0.80 2.17 4.44
C GLY A 140 -0.02 1.52 3.31
N ALA A 141 -0.60 0.33 3.52
CA ALA A 141 -1.49 -0.30 2.54
C ALA A 141 -2.81 0.49 2.40
N GLY A 142 -3.39 0.96 3.52
CA GLY A 142 -4.60 1.78 3.49
C GLY A 142 -4.39 3.10 2.75
N ALA A 143 -3.24 3.75 2.93
CA ALA A 143 -2.89 4.96 2.20
C ALA A 143 -2.83 4.71 0.68
N ALA A 144 -2.21 3.61 0.26
CA ALA A 144 -2.13 3.22 -1.15
C ALA A 144 -3.52 2.94 -1.74
N VAL A 145 -4.38 2.22 -1.01
CA VAL A 145 -5.75 1.89 -1.44
C VAL A 145 -6.60 3.17 -1.56
N ALA A 146 -6.58 4.04 -0.55
CA ALA A 146 -7.34 5.30 -0.59
C ALA A 146 -6.90 6.21 -1.74
N HIS A 147 -5.57 6.29 -1.98
CA HIS A 147 -5.01 7.01 -3.12
C HIS A 147 -5.49 6.41 -4.45
N ALA A 148 -5.43 5.08 -4.58
CA ALA A 148 -5.88 4.37 -5.78
C ALA A 148 -7.37 4.61 -6.07
N MET A 149 -8.22 4.59 -5.05
CA MET A 149 -9.65 4.84 -5.22
C MET A 149 -9.93 6.25 -5.74
N LEU A 150 -9.23 7.28 -5.22
CA LEU A 150 -9.33 8.65 -5.72
C LEU A 150 -8.81 8.78 -7.15
N THR A 151 -7.73 8.06 -7.50
CA THR A 151 -7.20 7.99 -8.87
C THR A 151 -8.20 7.33 -9.83
N LEU A 152 -8.93 6.30 -9.38
CA LEU A 152 -9.98 5.63 -10.15
C LEU A 152 -11.26 6.47 -10.30
N GLY A 153 -11.33 7.66 -9.68
CA GLY A 153 -12.45 8.57 -9.82
C GLY A 153 -13.43 8.59 -8.64
N ALA A 154 -13.10 7.94 -7.52
CA ALA A 154 -13.94 8.06 -6.33
C ALA A 154 -14.17 9.54 -5.99
N GLU A 155 -15.42 9.95 -5.79
CA GLU A 155 -15.72 11.33 -5.45
C GLU A 155 -15.24 11.67 -4.04
N ARG A 156 -15.44 10.74 -3.10
CA ARG A 156 -15.05 10.89 -1.71
C ARG A 156 -14.62 9.59 -1.07
N VAL A 157 -13.52 9.63 -0.33
CA VAL A 157 -13.04 8.53 0.51
C VAL A 157 -13.17 8.91 1.98
N THR A 158 -13.83 8.07 2.78
CA THR A 158 -13.84 8.18 4.25
C THR A 158 -12.89 7.15 4.82
N VAL A 159 -11.83 7.62 5.46
CA VAL A 159 -10.82 6.77 6.11
C VAL A 159 -11.22 6.57 7.56
N VAL A 160 -11.27 5.32 8.01
CA VAL A 160 -11.57 4.94 9.39
C VAL A 160 -10.38 4.18 9.96
N ASP A 161 -9.85 4.61 11.09
CA ASP A 161 -8.77 3.90 11.80
C ASP A 161 -9.08 3.82 13.29
N ALA A 162 -8.47 2.86 13.97
CA ALA A 162 -8.53 2.75 15.42
C ALA A 162 -7.88 3.98 16.10
N LEU A 163 -6.89 4.58 15.45
CA LEU A 163 -6.23 5.81 15.87
C LEU A 163 -6.77 6.96 15.00
N ALA A 164 -7.59 7.82 15.60
CA ALA A 164 -8.24 8.94 14.93
C ALA A 164 -7.26 9.85 14.19
N ASP A 165 -6.11 10.14 14.82
CA ASP A 165 -5.08 11.00 14.23
C ASP A 165 -4.53 10.44 12.93
N ARG A 166 -4.31 9.12 12.84
CA ARG A 166 -3.88 8.47 11.59
C ARG A 166 -4.88 8.65 10.46
N ALA A 167 -6.17 8.50 10.76
CA ALA A 167 -7.22 8.71 9.77
C ALA A 167 -7.28 10.18 9.32
N ALA A 168 -7.12 11.12 10.25
CA ALA A 168 -7.12 12.55 9.97
C ALA A 168 -5.90 12.95 9.12
N ASP A 169 -4.70 12.48 9.48
CA ASP A 169 -3.46 12.76 8.77
C ASP A 169 -3.49 12.23 7.33
N LEU A 170 -3.97 11.00 7.14
CA LEU A 170 -4.14 10.43 5.81
C LEU A 170 -5.15 11.23 4.99
N ALA A 171 -6.30 11.58 5.56
CA ALA A 171 -7.30 12.40 4.88
C ALA A 171 -6.74 13.77 4.49
N ALA A 172 -5.97 14.41 5.37
CA ALA A 172 -5.30 15.68 5.08
C ALA A 172 -4.29 15.54 3.93
N ALA A 173 -3.48 14.47 3.91
CA ALA A 173 -2.53 14.19 2.84
C ALA A 173 -3.23 13.98 1.49
N LEU A 174 -4.31 13.18 1.46
CA LEU A 174 -5.12 12.95 0.27
C LEU A 174 -5.76 14.25 -0.24
N ASN A 175 -6.29 15.10 0.66
CA ASN A 175 -6.88 16.38 0.27
C ASN A 175 -5.84 17.37 -0.29
N ARG A 176 -4.59 17.33 0.17
CA ARG A 176 -3.51 18.13 -0.43
C ARG A 176 -3.23 17.72 -1.88
N HIS A 177 -3.31 16.43 -2.16
CA HIS A 177 -3.00 15.89 -3.49
C HIS A 177 -4.18 15.95 -4.47
N PHE A 178 -5.39 15.59 -4.03
CA PHE A 178 -6.58 15.45 -4.88
C PHE A 178 -7.57 16.63 -4.81
N GLY A 179 -7.32 17.59 -3.94
CA GLY A 179 -8.22 18.73 -3.69
C GLY A 179 -9.06 18.58 -2.41
N ALA A 180 -9.48 19.72 -1.87
CA ALA A 180 -10.22 19.76 -0.62
C ALA A 180 -11.56 19.00 -0.69
N GLY A 181 -11.90 18.30 0.39
CA GLY A 181 -13.17 17.57 0.51
C GLY A 181 -13.21 16.19 -0.14
N ARG A 182 -12.11 15.75 -0.78
CA ARG A 182 -12.01 14.43 -1.41
C ARG A 182 -11.80 13.30 -0.40
N ALA A 183 -11.27 13.61 0.77
CA ALA A 183 -11.10 12.64 1.85
C ALA A 183 -11.55 13.20 3.20
N ALA A 184 -12.03 12.31 4.08
CA ALA A 184 -12.35 12.62 5.46
C ALA A 184 -11.83 11.51 6.38
N GLY A 185 -11.25 11.89 7.53
CA GLY A 185 -10.90 10.96 8.59
C GLY A 185 -12.05 10.75 9.56
N ALA A 186 -12.21 9.53 10.06
CA ALA A 186 -13.17 9.21 11.11
C ALA A 186 -12.54 8.25 12.14
N ALA A 187 -12.83 8.48 13.42
CA ALA A 187 -12.45 7.57 14.48
C ALA A 187 -13.39 6.36 14.52
N ARG A 188 -12.88 5.24 15.02
CA ARG A 188 -13.70 4.10 15.41
C ARG A 188 -14.21 4.32 16.82
N ASP A 189 -15.41 4.86 16.97
CA ASP A 189 -16.05 4.96 18.27
C ASP A 189 -16.53 3.59 18.74
N GLY A 190 -16.01 3.09 19.88
CA GLY A 190 -16.51 1.99 20.73
C GLY A 190 -17.44 0.93 20.14
N GLY A 191 -17.27 0.56 18.86
CA GLY A 191 -18.11 -0.39 18.13
C GLY A 191 -18.97 0.21 17.02
N ARG A 192 -19.03 1.52 16.89
CA ARG A 192 -19.67 2.20 15.75
C ARG A 192 -18.72 3.24 15.17
N PRO A 193 -18.39 3.20 13.86
CA PRO A 193 -17.69 4.30 13.25
C PRO A 193 -18.56 5.57 13.35
N GLY A 194 -17.99 6.69 13.80
CA GLY A 194 -18.63 7.99 13.87
C GLY A 194 -18.95 8.59 12.50
N LEU A 195 -19.64 7.84 11.65
CA LEU A 195 -19.82 8.08 10.22
C LEU A 195 -21.17 8.74 9.89
N GLY A 196 -21.82 9.45 10.81
CA GLY A 196 -23.11 10.05 10.50
C GLY A 196 -24.08 9.05 9.86
N HIS A 197 -24.57 9.33 8.63
CA HIS A 197 -25.42 8.40 7.88
C HIS A 197 -24.71 7.07 7.47
N ALA A 198 -23.38 7.03 7.35
CA ALA A 198 -22.63 5.80 7.08
C ALA A 198 -22.45 4.91 8.31
N GLY A 199 -22.66 5.42 9.51
CA GLY A 199 -22.59 4.64 10.78
C GLY A 199 -23.60 3.50 10.91
N ARG A 200 -24.58 3.43 10.03
CA ARG A 200 -25.54 2.30 9.96
C ARG A 200 -25.03 1.09 9.15
N LEU A 201 -23.89 1.21 8.47
CA LEU A 201 -23.37 0.15 7.58
C LEU A 201 -22.60 -0.97 8.31
N PHE A 202 -22.34 -0.83 9.61
CA PHE A 202 -21.57 -1.79 10.42
C PHE A 202 -22.41 -2.52 11.48
N ALA A 203 -23.74 -2.48 11.38
CA ALA A 203 -24.58 -3.39 12.11
C ALA A 203 -24.43 -4.81 11.52
N SER A 204 -24.41 -5.81 12.39
CA SER A 204 -24.19 -7.22 12.08
C SER A 204 -25.15 -7.83 11.06
N ASP A 205 -26.22 -7.14 10.69
CA ASP A 205 -27.14 -7.53 9.62
C ASP A 205 -27.35 -6.36 8.66
N PRO A 206 -27.22 -6.57 7.36
CA PRO A 206 -27.63 -5.57 6.39
C PRO A 206 -29.15 -5.37 6.54
N PRO A 207 -29.63 -4.10 6.58
CA PRO A 207 -31.07 -3.87 6.61
C PRO A 207 -31.77 -4.58 5.45
N ALA A 208 -32.91 -5.22 5.72
CA ALA A 208 -33.69 -5.98 4.74
C ALA A 208 -34.14 -5.13 3.52
N ASP A 209 -33.99 -3.80 3.59
CA ASP A 209 -34.37 -2.83 2.56
C ASP A 209 -33.18 -2.31 1.72
N TRP A 210 -32.03 -2.97 1.77
CA TRP A 210 -30.86 -2.59 0.96
C TRP A 210 -31.06 -2.71 -0.56
N GLY A 211 -32.19 -3.32 -0.97
CA GLY A 211 -32.56 -3.54 -2.36
C GLY A 211 -33.27 -2.38 -3.08
N ASP A 212 -33.92 -1.43 -2.38
CA ASP A 212 -35.03 -0.71 -2.98
C ASP A 212 -35.08 0.83 -2.75
N ARG A 213 -33.96 1.54 -2.72
CA ARG A 213 -34.01 3.02 -2.73
C ARG A 213 -33.12 3.59 -3.80
N GLY A 214 -33.81 4.10 -4.85
CA GLY A 214 -33.22 4.76 -5.99
C GLY A 214 -32.30 5.94 -5.66
N HIS A 215 -31.26 6.12 -6.44
CA HIS A 215 -30.42 7.31 -6.65
C HIS A 215 -29.50 7.77 -5.50
N GLY A 216 -28.96 6.85 -4.70
CA GLY A 216 -27.85 7.15 -3.83
C GLY A 216 -26.86 5.99 -3.87
N GLY A 217 -25.77 6.12 -4.62
CA GLY A 217 -24.73 5.11 -4.73
C GLY A 217 -24.33 4.53 -3.36
N ARG A 218 -24.26 3.22 -3.25
CA ARG A 218 -23.84 2.54 -2.03
C ARG A 218 -22.35 2.77 -1.81
N PRO A 219 -21.89 3.04 -0.59
CA PRO A 219 -20.46 3.17 -0.36
C PRO A 219 -19.75 1.84 -0.60
N VAL A 220 -18.63 1.88 -1.28
CA VAL A 220 -17.70 0.75 -1.37
C VAL A 220 -16.91 0.68 -0.08
N ILE A 221 -16.94 -0.47 0.60
CA ILE A 221 -16.19 -0.72 1.82
C ILE A 221 -14.95 -1.53 1.48
N LEU A 222 -13.80 -0.95 1.75
CA LEU A 222 -12.51 -1.60 1.56
C LEU A 222 -11.91 -1.97 2.91
N ASN A 223 -11.67 -3.24 3.11
CA ASN A 223 -10.99 -3.79 4.27
C ASN A 223 -9.63 -4.36 3.86
N ARG A 224 -8.70 -4.43 4.81
CA ARG A 224 -7.35 -4.95 4.64
C ARG A 224 -7.34 -6.46 4.48
#